data_2561ded842c40991cfad923198bdd93f
#
_entry.id   2561ded842c40991cfad923198bdd93f
#
_cell.length_a   1.000
_cell.length_b   1.000
_cell.length_c   1.000
_cell.angle_alpha   90.00
_cell.angle_beta   90.00
_cell.angle_gamma   90.00
#
_symmetry.space_group_name_H-M   'P 1'
#
loop_
_entity.id
_entity.type
_entity.pdbx_description
1 polymer ?
#
loop_
_entity_poly.entity_id
_entity_poly.type
_entity_poly.pdbx_seq_one_letter_code
_entity_poly.pdbx_strand_id
1 'polypeptide(L)'
;MTDLPDDIDTLKAIIRQLLEKIEQLEAENAELRRRLGLDSHNSHKPPSSDGYQKKTVKPGLAKAGNRAHGGQAGHRGNTLKRVALPDHVEVHLPGQCQYCGRRFAQEEAHEVIQSRQVFDLPDPKLEVTEHRIGQIACCGVWQRGEYPVDVTASVQYGAGVRAFVTKLSVDHKMPLEQISQLFEDLYGYDLNSATVEDTLELGYALAESVENQVIAHLQTQDTVHFDETGVRVKGKLHWLHTASNKTHTHLFVHEKRGTEALESEASVLKDDQGTAVHDCWSPYFKFDGARHVLCGAHLLRELNNLVDNSFGWAGEMYEFLLDLHDMPRPIVAGEEVRKRYQLILAQAELEEPPPQPGKRGKPKQSAGRNLLNRLQKYEDGVLAFALEPDIPFTNNQAEVRFVDPKPNQKRVWGMGPELKRGNDPWLENLILV
;
A
#
# COMPACT_ATOMS: atom_id res chain seq x y z
N MET A 1 -32.89 30.15 -42.34
CA MET A 1 -33.72 30.62 -41.19
C MET A 1 -35.00 29.84 -41.28
N THR A 2 -35.31 28.98 -40.32
CA THR A 2 -36.57 28.25 -40.25
C THR A 2 -37.63 29.26 -39.82
N ASP A 3 -38.67 29.51 -40.68
CA ASP A 3 -39.80 30.33 -40.32
C ASP A 3 -40.51 29.76 -39.08
N LEU A 4 -40.66 30.58 -38.05
CA LEU A 4 -41.43 30.22 -36.87
C LEU A 4 -42.92 30.23 -37.22
N PRO A 5 -43.71 29.28 -36.72
CA PRO A 5 -45.16 29.28 -36.95
C PRO A 5 -45.84 30.49 -36.31
N ASP A 6 -46.79 31.11 -36.99
CA ASP A 6 -47.54 32.27 -36.48
C ASP A 6 -48.64 31.90 -35.47
N ASP A 7 -48.89 30.62 -35.28
CA ASP A 7 -49.90 30.13 -34.34
C ASP A 7 -49.38 30.05 -32.91
N ILE A 8 -50.07 30.72 -31.98
CA ILE A 8 -49.71 30.84 -30.57
C ILE A 8 -49.62 29.47 -29.85
N ASP A 9 -50.49 28.53 -30.17
CA ASP A 9 -50.52 27.24 -29.48
C ASP A 9 -49.36 26.35 -29.94
N THR A 10 -49.01 26.42 -31.23
CA THR A 10 -47.80 25.75 -31.76
C THR A 10 -46.52 26.35 -31.17
N LEU A 11 -46.43 27.71 -31.02
CA LEU A 11 -45.31 28.36 -30.37
C LEU A 11 -45.18 27.95 -28.91
N LYS A 12 -46.27 27.87 -28.15
CA LYS A 12 -46.28 27.38 -26.76
C LYS A 12 -45.80 25.92 -26.65
N ALA A 13 -46.18 25.07 -27.60
CA ALA A 13 -45.75 23.68 -27.65
C ALA A 13 -44.22 23.57 -27.89
N ILE A 14 -43.70 24.37 -28.84
CA ILE A 14 -42.28 24.44 -29.13
C ILE A 14 -41.50 24.97 -27.89
N ILE A 15 -42.00 26.02 -27.22
CA ILE A 15 -41.38 26.55 -25.99
C ILE A 15 -41.32 25.49 -24.90
N ARG A 16 -42.39 24.72 -24.67
CA ARG A 16 -42.38 23.62 -23.70
C ARG A 16 -41.35 22.56 -24.03
N GLN A 17 -41.29 22.13 -25.30
CA GLN A 17 -40.29 21.17 -25.74
C GLN A 17 -38.85 21.69 -25.59
N LEU A 18 -38.60 22.98 -25.85
CA LEU A 18 -37.29 23.60 -25.66
C LEU A 18 -36.94 23.70 -24.19
N LEU A 19 -37.88 24.04 -23.29
CA LEU A 19 -37.65 24.06 -21.85
C LEU A 19 -37.31 22.67 -21.30
N GLU A 20 -38.05 21.63 -21.69
CA GLU A 20 -37.73 20.25 -21.33
C GLU A 20 -36.33 19.83 -21.84
N LYS A 21 -35.97 20.26 -23.08
CA LYS A 21 -34.65 19.95 -23.64
C LYS A 21 -33.51 20.69 -22.94
N ILE A 22 -33.74 21.94 -22.54
CA ILE A 22 -32.78 22.72 -21.74
C ILE A 22 -32.56 22.05 -20.39
N GLU A 23 -33.62 21.69 -19.68
CA GLU A 23 -33.53 20.99 -18.40
C GLU A 23 -32.75 19.68 -18.51
N GLN A 24 -33.03 18.90 -19.57
CA GLN A 24 -32.28 17.66 -19.86
C GLN A 24 -30.81 17.92 -20.12
N LEU A 25 -30.48 18.96 -20.92
CA LEU A 25 -29.08 19.31 -21.23
C LEU A 25 -28.35 19.88 -20.02
N GLU A 26 -29.01 20.64 -19.15
CA GLU A 26 -28.45 21.14 -17.90
C GLU A 26 -28.11 19.99 -16.94
N ALA A 27 -29.04 19.01 -16.82
CA ALA A 27 -28.77 17.81 -16.01
C ALA A 27 -27.61 16.97 -16.57
N GLU A 28 -27.54 16.81 -17.91
CA GLU A 28 -26.43 16.11 -18.55
C GLU A 28 -25.09 16.84 -18.38
N ASN A 29 -25.08 18.18 -18.52
CA ASN A 29 -23.90 19.01 -18.27
C ASN A 29 -23.43 18.94 -16.80
N ALA A 30 -24.36 18.96 -15.85
CA ALA A 30 -24.04 18.80 -14.43
C ALA A 30 -23.37 17.45 -14.16
N GLU A 31 -23.92 16.35 -14.72
CA GLU A 31 -23.33 15.02 -14.60
C GLU A 31 -21.96 14.90 -15.27
N LEU A 32 -21.76 15.49 -16.44
CA LEU A 32 -20.46 15.50 -17.13
C LEU A 32 -19.41 16.29 -16.32
N ARG A 33 -19.78 17.47 -15.78
CA ARG A 33 -18.90 18.27 -14.92
C ARG A 33 -18.52 17.49 -13.66
N ARG A 34 -19.49 16.81 -13.03
CA ARG A 34 -19.24 15.94 -11.87
C ARG A 34 -18.23 14.84 -12.21
N ARG A 35 -18.37 14.16 -13.36
CA ARG A 35 -17.45 13.10 -13.78
C ARG A 35 -16.04 13.62 -14.06
N LEU A 36 -15.93 14.79 -14.67
CA LEU A 36 -14.63 15.43 -14.94
C LEU A 36 -13.92 15.90 -13.66
N GLY A 37 -14.68 16.27 -12.62
CA GLY A 37 -14.16 16.68 -11.33
C GLY A 37 -13.76 15.53 -10.38
N LEU A 38 -13.95 14.26 -10.77
CA LEU A 38 -13.61 13.12 -9.91
C LEU A 38 -12.11 12.85 -9.93
N ASP A 39 -11.49 12.92 -8.76
CA ASP A 39 -10.09 12.57 -8.49
C ASP A 39 -9.99 11.62 -7.28
N SER A 40 -8.78 11.32 -6.81
CA SER A 40 -8.55 10.46 -5.66
C SER A 40 -8.98 11.06 -4.31
N HIS A 41 -9.31 12.36 -4.26
CA HIS A 41 -9.73 13.05 -3.04
C HIS A 41 -11.24 13.04 -2.83
N ASN A 42 -12.00 12.87 -3.92
CA ASN A 42 -13.45 12.93 -3.89
C ASN A 42 -14.13 11.73 -4.56
N SER A 43 -13.40 10.66 -4.82
CA SER A 43 -13.94 9.42 -5.41
C SER A 43 -13.15 8.19 -4.96
N HIS A 44 -13.63 6.99 -5.31
CA HIS A 44 -12.90 5.73 -5.13
C HIS A 44 -11.72 5.54 -6.09
N LYS A 45 -11.39 6.54 -6.91
CA LYS A 45 -10.24 6.42 -7.80
C LYS A 45 -8.96 6.37 -6.98
N PRO A 46 -8.07 5.41 -7.25
CA PRO A 46 -6.78 5.36 -6.57
C PRO A 46 -5.94 6.58 -6.95
N PRO A 47 -5.04 7.08 -6.06
CA PRO A 47 -4.17 8.22 -6.35
C PRO A 47 -3.37 8.11 -7.64
N SER A 48 -3.10 6.88 -8.10
CA SER A 48 -2.42 6.61 -9.36
C SER A 48 -3.23 6.99 -10.61
N SER A 49 -4.54 7.16 -10.50
CA SER A 49 -5.41 7.58 -11.62
C SER A 49 -5.39 9.08 -11.89
N ASP A 50 -4.90 9.89 -10.93
CA ASP A 50 -4.84 11.36 -11.07
C ASP A 50 -3.73 11.84 -12.03
N GLY A 51 -2.84 10.93 -12.47
CA GLY A 51 -1.72 11.25 -13.35
C GLY A 51 -0.66 12.15 -12.71
N TYR A 52 0.13 12.85 -13.56
CA TYR A 52 1.19 13.77 -13.11
C TYR A 52 0.76 15.25 -13.02
N GLN A 53 -0.54 15.53 -13.02
CA GLN A 53 -1.01 16.91 -12.90
C GLN A 53 -0.65 17.45 -11.51
N LYS A 54 -0.12 18.68 -11.46
CA LYS A 54 0.07 19.40 -10.21
C LYS A 54 -1.28 19.52 -9.52
N LYS A 55 -1.44 18.83 -8.38
CA LYS A 55 -2.63 18.91 -7.56
C LYS A 55 -2.81 20.36 -7.09
N THR A 56 -3.87 21.01 -7.55
CA THR A 56 -4.36 22.21 -6.89
C THR A 56 -4.93 21.74 -5.57
N VAL A 57 -4.18 21.97 -4.49
CA VAL A 57 -4.67 21.71 -3.13
C VAL A 57 -5.84 22.66 -2.91
N LYS A 58 -7.06 22.18 -3.12
CA LYS A 58 -8.23 22.88 -2.56
C LYS A 58 -8.06 22.84 -1.04
N PRO A 59 -8.24 23.94 -0.32
CA PRO A 59 -8.24 23.88 1.13
C PRO A 59 -9.35 22.93 1.55
N GLY A 60 -8.95 21.70 1.94
CA GLY A 60 -9.87 20.77 2.56
C GLY A 60 -10.40 21.41 3.86
N LEU A 61 -11.59 21.01 4.28
CA LEU A 61 -12.21 21.37 5.57
C LEU A 61 -11.33 21.00 6.79
N ALA A 62 -10.28 20.22 6.60
CA ALA A 62 -9.25 20.02 7.62
C ALA A 62 -8.61 21.38 7.93
N LYS A 63 -8.90 21.90 9.11
CA LYS A 63 -8.18 23.04 9.70
C LYS A 63 -6.69 22.78 9.49
N ALA A 64 -6.07 23.55 8.59
CA ALA A 64 -4.64 23.51 8.40
C ALA A 64 -4.03 23.79 9.78
N GLY A 65 -3.55 22.75 10.44
CA GLY A 65 -2.87 22.91 11.70
C GLY A 65 -1.72 23.86 11.45
N ASN A 66 -1.66 24.93 12.23
CA ASN A 66 -0.63 25.98 12.17
C ASN A 66 0.71 25.39 12.67
N ARG A 67 1.15 24.25 12.09
CA ARG A 67 2.42 23.61 12.43
C ARG A 67 3.51 24.24 11.59
N ALA A 68 4.48 24.85 12.24
CA ALA A 68 5.66 25.38 11.58
C ALA A 68 6.42 24.27 10.82
N HIS A 69 6.99 24.60 9.65
CA HIS A 69 7.88 23.70 8.94
C HIS A 69 9.13 23.44 9.78
N GLY A 70 9.48 22.17 10.03
CA GLY A 70 10.63 21.75 10.83
C GLY A 70 10.25 20.92 12.05
N GLY A 71 11.24 20.58 12.86
CA GLY A 71 11.03 19.80 14.10
C GLY A 71 10.15 20.55 15.08
N GLN A 72 9.06 19.91 15.50
CA GLN A 72 8.14 20.48 16.51
C GLN A 72 8.80 20.50 17.89
N ALA A 73 8.36 21.39 18.79
CA ALA A 73 8.83 21.42 20.18
C ALA A 73 8.63 20.03 20.81
N GLY A 74 9.73 19.48 21.38
CA GLY A 74 9.75 18.12 21.94
C GLY A 74 10.14 17.01 20.96
N HIS A 75 10.36 17.31 19.67
CA HIS A 75 10.90 16.31 18.74
C HIS A 75 12.34 15.99 19.11
N ARG A 76 12.62 14.73 19.48
CA ARG A 76 13.99 14.24 19.71
C ARG A 76 14.67 14.14 18.35
N GLY A 77 15.62 15.05 18.09
CA GLY A 77 16.47 14.97 16.91
C GLY A 77 17.20 13.61 16.85
N ASN A 78 17.24 13.01 15.66
CA ASN A 78 17.97 11.76 15.46
C ASN A 78 19.40 12.10 15.04
N THR A 79 20.33 12.17 16.00
CA THR A 79 21.75 12.44 15.77
C THR A 79 22.57 11.16 15.91
N LEU A 80 23.66 11.06 15.15
CA LEU A 80 24.62 9.97 15.25
C LEU A 80 25.16 9.89 16.67
N LYS A 81 25.04 8.72 17.31
CA LYS A 81 25.47 8.49 18.68
C LYS A 81 26.84 7.86 18.69
N ARG A 82 27.66 8.24 19.69
CA ARG A 82 28.95 7.61 19.92
C ARG A 82 28.78 6.15 20.34
N VAL A 83 29.69 5.29 19.88
CA VAL A 83 29.81 3.92 20.36
C VAL A 83 30.80 3.87 21.54
N ALA A 84 30.54 2.97 22.48
CA ALA A 84 31.37 2.81 23.67
C ALA A 84 32.72 2.13 23.34
N LEU A 85 32.70 1.17 22.40
CA LEU A 85 33.85 0.41 21.96
C LEU A 85 34.04 0.64 20.46
N PRO A 86 34.94 1.54 20.03
CA PRO A 86 35.28 1.72 18.64
C PRO A 86 36.16 0.57 18.14
N ASP A 87 36.06 0.23 16.84
CA ASP A 87 36.87 -0.84 16.23
C ASP A 87 38.35 -0.49 16.18
N HIS A 88 38.68 0.80 15.97
CA HIS A 88 40.03 1.32 15.92
C HIS A 88 40.18 2.56 16.79
N VAL A 89 41.36 2.72 17.40
CA VAL A 89 41.68 3.91 18.15
C VAL A 89 43.04 4.44 17.64
N GLU A 90 43.03 5.65 17.15
CA GLU A 90 44.23 6.36 16.75
C GLU A 90 44.51 7.52 17.70
N VAL A 91 45.74 7.58 18.21
CA VAL A 91 46.17 8.66 19.10
C VAL A 91 47.08 9.61 18.35
N HIS A 92 46.69 10.86 18.29
CA HIS A 92 47.44 11.92 17.62
C HIS A 92 48.21 12.72 18.66
N LEU A 93 49.51 12.53 18.70
CA LEU A 93 50.42 13.26 19.58
C LEU A 93 51.18 14.35 18.80
N PRO A 94 51.61 15.44 19.45
CA PRO A 94 52.47 16.41 18.80
C PRO A 94 53.83 15.78 18.45
N GLY A 95 54.35 16.03 17.25
CA GLY A 95 55.62 15.43 16.80
C GLY A 95 56.84 15.92 17.54
N GLN A 96 56.78 17.16 18.09
CA GLN A 96 57.89 17.78 18.82
C GLN A 96 57.42 18.83 19.82
N CYS A 97 58.24 19.10 20.82
CA CYS A 97 58.02 20.18 21.78
C CYS A 97 58.25 21.54 21.11
N GLN A 98 57.27 22.44 21.21
CA GLN A 98 57.32 23.79 20.62
C GLN A 98 58.33 24.72 21.30
N TYR A 99 58.78 24.39 22.54
CA TYR A 99 59.69 25.21 23.30
C TYR A 99 61.15 24.76 23.17
N CYS A 100 61.46 23.45 23.19
CA CYS A 100 62.85 22.95 23.20
C CYS A 100 63.18 22.11 21.94
N GLY A 101 62.20 21.82 21.04
CA GLY A 101 62.46 21.04 19.84
C GLY A 101 62.62 19.53 20.04
N ARG A 102 62.46 19.01 21.29
CA ARG A 102 62.56 17.55 21.56
C ARG A 102 61.44 16.83 20.76
N ARG A 103 61.79 15.81 20.01
CA ARG A 103 60.85 14.92 19.34
C ARG A 103 60.21 13.97 20.34
N PHE A 104 58.91 13.74 20.22
CA PHE A 104 58.18 12.77 21.02
C PHE A 104 58.06 11.45 20.27
N ALA A 105 58.12 10.34 21.00
CA ALA A 105 57.81 9.02 20.49
C ALA A 105 56.31 8.74 20.61
N GLN A 106 55.79 7.88 19.76
CA GLN A 106 54.36 7.52 19.77
C GLN A 106 53.96 6.77 21.06
N GLU A 107 54.87 6.06 21.68
CA GLU A 107 54.67 5.27 22.88
C GLU A 107 54.86 6.08 24.18
N GLU A 108 55.18 7.39 24.10
CA GLU A 108 55.34 8.21 25.32
C GLU A 108 54.04 8.29 26.09
N ALA A 109 54.12 8.31 27.41
CA ALA A 109 52.99 8.49 28.31
C ALA A 109 52.24 9.81 27.97
N HIS A 110 50.97 9.73 27.74
CA HIS A 110 50.12 10.85 27.32
C HIS A 110 48.76 10.81 28.00
N GLU A 111 48.07 11.94 28.01
CA GLU A 111 46.72 12.10 28.46
C GLU A 111 45.82 12.40 27.26
N VAL A 112 44.69 11.70 27.14
CA VAL A 112 43.68 11.97 26.10
C VAL A 112 42.77 13.10 26.59
N ILE A 113 42.89 14.27 26.00
CA ILE A 113 42.13 15.47 26.38
C ILE A 113 40.81 15.60 25.61
N GLN A 114 40.70 15.00 24.41
CA GLN A 114 39.51 15.04 23.56
C GLN A 114 39.47 13.81 22.65
N SER A 115 38.30 13.33 22.35
CA SER A 115 38.10 12.26 21.33
C SER A 115 36.97 12.58 20.42
N ARG A 116 37.09 12.16 19.15
CA ARG A 116 36.06 12.22 18.11
C ARG A 116 35.98 10.86 17.47
N GLN A 117 34.77 10.49 16.96
CA GLN A 117 34.56 9.23 16.26
C GLN A 117 34.14 9.54 14.83
N VAL A 118 34.72 8.84 13.89
CA VAL A 118 34.38 8.84 12.47
C VAL A 118 33.82 7.46 12.18
N PHE A 119 32.65 7.41 11.56
CA PHE A 119 32.02 6.17 11.09
C PHE A 119 32.28 6.09 9.60
N ASP A 120 32.90 5.02 9.15
CA ASP A 120 33.23 4.81 7.76
C ASP A 120 32.86 3.38 7.34
N LEU A 121 32.85 3.10 6.06
CA LEU A 121 32.59 1.78 5.51
C LEU A 121 33.92 1.05 5.30
N PRO A 122 33.98 -0.24 5.68
CA PRO A 122 35.13 -1.08 5.29
C PRO A 122 35.09 -1.35 3.79
N ASP A 123 36.22 -1.70 3.21
CA ASP A 123 36.26 -2.14 1.80
C ASP A 123 35.38 -3.37 1.61
N PRO A 124 34.42 -3.32 0.70
CA PRO A 124 33.52 -4.44 0.45
C PRO A 124 34.29 -5.61 -0.20
N LYS A 125 34.14 -6.82 0.35
CA LYS A 125 34.77 -8.02 -0.19
C LYS A 125 33.87 -9.24 -0.01
N LEU A 126 33.97 -10.20 -0.94
CA LEU A 126 33.39 -11.53 -0.75
C LEU A 126 34.38 -12.42 0.01
N GLU A 127 33.83 -13.19 0.97
CA GLU A 127 34.57 -14.27 1.62
C GLU A 127 34.39 -15.56 0.78
N VAL A 128 35.50 -16.15 0.36
CA VAL A 128 35.53 -17.38 -0.42
C VAL A 128 36.01 -18.53 0.44
N THR A 129 35.15 -19.53 0.64
CA THR A 129 35.50 -20.76 1.36
C THR A 129 35.70 -21.90 0.35
N GLU A 130 36.87 -22.51 0.35
CA GLU A 130 37.16 -23.72 -0.43
C GLU A 130 36.91 -24.97 0.42
N HIS A 131 35.94 -25.80 -0.01
CA HIS A 131 35.65 -27.09 0.60
C HIS A 131 36.47 -28.17 -0.08
N ARG A 132 37.26 -28.93 0.67
CA ARG A 132 38.08 -30.02 0.15
C ARG A 132 37.70 -31.35 0.79
N ILE A 133 37.48 -32.36 0.00
CA ILE A 133 37.26 -33.72 0.49
C ILE A 133 38.58 -34.43 0.61
N GLY A 134 38.90 -34.88 1.82
CA GLY A 134 40.02 -35.77 2.11
C GLY A 134 39.56 -37.23 2.19
N GLN A 135 40.55 -38.13 2.11
CA GLN A 135 40.37 -39.56 2.43
C GLN A 135 41.44 -40.05 3.35
N ILE A 136 41.11 -41.00 4.22
CA ILE A 136 41.99 -41.63 5.19
C ILE A 136 41.92 -43.13 5.07
N ALA A 137 43.05 -43.83 5.00
CA ALA A 137 43.11 -45.29 5.03
C ALA A 137 42.87 -45.82 6.45
N CYS A 138 41.87 -46.69 6.63
CA CYS A 138 41.63 -47.40 7.90
C CYS A 138 41.10 -48.81 7.62
N CYS A 139 41.58 -49.80 8.38
CA CYS A 139 41.16 -51.19 8.24
C CYS A 139 41.32 -51.78 6.79
N GLY A 140 42.33 -51.32 6.05
CA GLY A 140 42.52 -51.71 4.65
C GLY A 140 41.61 -51.08 3.60
N VAL A 141 40.79 -50.13 4.00
CA VAL A 141 39.84 -49.44 3.13
C VAL A 141 40.00 -47.91 3.26
N TRP A 142 39.86 -47.20 2.13
CA TRP A 142 39.85 -45.76 2.10
C TRP A 142 38.46 -45.24 2.54
N GLN A 143 38.46 -44.41 3.61
CA GLN A 143 37.29 -43.67 4.08
C GLN A 143 37.36 -42.28 3.47
N ARG A 144 36.30 -41.85 2.77
CA ARG A 144 36.21 -40.57 2.09
C ARG A 144 35.26 -39.67 2.86
N GLY A 145 35.61 -38.38 3.01
CA GLY A 145 34.69 -37.34 3.51
C GLY A 145 33.63 -36.97 2.48
N GLU A 146 32.62 -36.25 2.95
CA GLU A 146 31.51 -35.76 2.11
C GLU A 146 31.46 -34.22 2.18
N TYR A 147 30.90 -33.59 1.14
CA TYR A 147 30.61 -32.18 1.14
C TYR A 147 29.40 -31.87 2.05
N PRO A 148 29.34 -30.66 2.67
CA PRO A 148 28.10 -30.17 3.25
C PRO A 148 26.96 -30.21 2.23
N VAL A 149 25.73 -30.42 2.71
CA VAL A 149 24.52 -30.60 1.86
C VAL A 149 24.27 -29.40 0.92
N ASP A 150 24.64 -28.22 1.36
CA ASP A 150 24.49 -26.96 0.62
C ASP A 150 25.65 -26.68 -0.37
N VAL A 151 26.70 -27.51 -0.39
CA VAL A 151 27.82 -27.41 -1.32
C VAL A 151 27.64 -28.40 -2.47
N THR A 152 26.95 -27.94 -3.50
CA THR A 152 26.49 -28.82 -4.61
C THR A 152 27.21 -28.58 -5.94
N ALA A 153 27.85 -27.41 -6.11
CA ALA A 153 28.55 -27.04 -7.34
C ALA A 153 30.04 -26.77 -7.10
N SER A 154 30.84 -26.85 -8.14
CA SER A 154 32.29 -26.55 -8.07
C SER A 154 32.57 -25.10 -7.69
N VAL A 155 31.69 -24.19 -8.07
CA VAL A 155 31.66 -22.76 -7.70
C VAL A 155 30.22 -22.37 -7.54
N GLN A 156 29.87 -21.71 -6.42
CA GLN A 156 28.50 -21.26 -6.16
C GLN A 156 28.49 -20.05 -5.24
N TYR A 157 27.43 -19.24 -5.32
CA TYR A 157 27.15 -18.20 -4.34
C TYR A 157 26.52 -18.81 -3.08
N GLY A 158 27.00 -18.40 -1.94
CA GLY A 158 26.50 -18.83 -0.63
C GLY A 158 25.16 -18.16 -0.25
N ALA A 159 24.60 -18.63 0.86
CA ALA A 159 23.31 -18.14 1.37
C ALA A 159 23.31 -16.61 1.66
N GLY A 160 24.44 -16.07 2.14
CA GLY A 160 24.58 -14.63 2.40
C GLY A 160 24.40 -13.77 1.14
N VAL A 161 25.03 -14.17 0.03
CA VAL A 161 24.89 -13.47 -1.27
C VAL A 161 23.43 -13.57 -1.77
N ARG A 162 22.83 -14.77 -1.70
CA ARG A 162 21.44 -14.97 -2.12
C ARG A 162 20.48 -14.12 -1.30
N ALA A 163 20.64 -14.06 0.02
CA ALA A 163 19.82 -13.22 0.89
C ALA A 163 20.00 -11.73 0.58
N PHE A 164 21.22 -11.27 0.32
CA PHE A 164 21.50 -9.88 -0.04
C PHE A 164 20.84 -9.49 -1.39
N VAL A 165 21.01 -10.34 -2.41
CA VAL A 165 20.40 -10.16 -3.73
C VAL A 165 18.85 -10.11 -3.64
N THR A 166 18.26 -11.05 -2.90
CA THR A 166 16.80 -11.07 -2.66
C THR A 166 16.36 -9.77 -1.99
N LYS A 167 17.08 -9.31 -0.96
CA LYS A 167 16.77 -8.05 -0.27
C LYS A 167 16.86 -6.84 -1.21
N LEU A 168 17.87 -6.75 -2.06
CA LEU A 168 17.99 -5.67 -3.05
C LEU A 168 16.83 -5.68 -4.05
N SER A 169 16.41 -6.84 -4.51
CA SER A 169 15.30 -6.95 -5.45
C SER A 169 13.96 -6.71 -4.78
N VAL A 170 13.67 -7.41 -3.68
CA VAL A 170 12.34 -7.41 -3.05
C VAL A 170 12.11 -6.17 -2.20
N ASP A 171 13.02 -5.81 -1.28
CA ASP A 171 12.84 -4.66 -0.38
C ASP A 171 13.19 -3.33 -1.06
N HIS A 172 14.35 -3.29 -1.73
CA HIS A 172 14.86 -2.07 -2.37
C HIS A 172 14.36 -1.88 -3.81
N LYS A 173 13.64 -2.88 -4.36
CA LYS A 173 13.02 -2.81 -5.68
C LYS A 173 14.03 -2.50 -6.79
N MET A 174 15.24 -3.00 -6.64
CA MET A 174 16.32 -2.78 -7.59
C MET A 174 16.12 -3.71 -8.80
N PRO A 175 16.15 -3.19 -10.04
CA PRO A 175 16.14 -4.02 -11.25
C PRO A 175 17.30 -5.00 -11.30
N LEU A 176 17.11 -6.15 -11.93
CA LEU A 176 18.11 -7.23 -11.99
C LEU A 176 19.46 -6.74 -12.53
N GLU A 177 19.45 -5.97 -13.60
CA GLU A 177 20.67 -5.38 -14.21
C GLU A 177 21.38 -4.42 -13.25
N GLN A 178 20.62 -3.65 -12.45
CA GLN A 178 21.23 -2.75 -11.46
C GLN A 178 21.82 -3.51 -10.28
N ILE A 179 21.25 -4.66 -9.90
CA ILE A 179 21.82 -5.54 -8.89
C ILE A 179 23.13 -6.11 -9.40
N SER A 180 23.18 -6.58 -10.65
CA SER A 180 24.40 -7.08 -11.29
C SER A 180 25.50 -6.01 -11.31
N GLN A 181 25.17 -4.81 -11.77
CA GLN A 181 26.10 -3.69 -11.79
C GLN A 181 26.62 -3.29 -10.40
N LEU A 182 25.72 -3.18 -9.40
CA LEU A 182 26.08 -2.88 -8.03
C LEU A 182 27.04 -3.96 -7.44
N PHE A 183 26.81 -5.22 -7.79
CA PHE A 183 27.63 -6.32 -7.33
C PHE A 183 29.02 -6.26 -7.93
N GLU A 184 29.14 -5.94 -9.23
CA GLU A 184 30.41 -5.71 -9.89
C GLU A 184 31.15 -4.50 -9.31
N ASP A 185 30.46 -3.37 -9.10
CA ASP A 185 31.03 -2.14 -8.54
C ASP A 185 31.57 -2.33 -7.10
N LEU A 186 30.86 -3.11 -6.28
CA LEU A 186 31.24 -3.31 -4.89
C LEU A 186 32.28 -4.42 -4.70
N TYR A 187 32.16 -5.51 -5.43
CA TYR A 187 32.91 -6.73 -5.16
C TYR A 187 33.85 -7.16 -6.29
N GLY A 188 33.75 -6.53 -7.46
CA GLY A 188 34.55 -6.89 -8.64
C GLY A 188 34.18 -8.22 -9.28
N TYR A 189 32.96 -8.73 -9.03
CA TYR A 189 32.47 -9.98 -9.59
C TYR A 189 31.24 -9.71 -10.47
N ASP A 190 31.23 -10.27 -11.67
CA ASP A 190 30.10 -10.24 -12.59
C ASP A 190 29.00 -11.19 -12.09
N LEU A 191 27.95 -10.64 -11.51
CA LEU A 191 26.77 -11.38 -11.10
C LEU A 191 25.74 -11.34 -12.25
N ASN A 192 25.62 -12.42 -12.99
CA ASN A 192 24.67 -12.51 -14.09
C ASN A 192 23.22 -12.31 -13.60
N SER A 193 22.42 -11.57 -14.36
CA SER A 193 20.99 -11.34 -14.06
C SER A 193 20.18 -12.64 -14.00
N ALA A 194 20.54 -13.68 -14.77
CA ALA A 194 19.93 -14.99 -14.64
C ALA A 194 20.18 -15.63 -13.26
N THR A 195 21.37 -15.42 -12.68
CA THR A 195 21.67 -15.89 -11.31
C THR A 195 20.84 -15.14 -10.26
N VAL A 196 20.54 -13.85 -10.50
CA VAL A 196 19.61 -13.09 -9.65
C VAL A 196 18.21 -13.67 -9.74
N GLU A 197 17.74 -13.98 -10.94
CA GLU A 197 16.44 -14.61 -11.22
C GLU A 197 16.31 -15.97 -10.54
N ASP A 198 17.27 -16.88 -10.76
CA ASP A 198 17.33 -18.20 -10.08
C ASP A 198 17.32 -18.07 -8.54
N THR A 199 17.97 -17.01 -8.02
CA THR A 199 17.99 -16.73 -6.58
C THR A 199 16.63 -16.33 -6.07
N LEU A 200 15.89 -15.51 -6.83
CA LEU A 200 14.53 -15.09 -6.47
C LEU A 200 13.55 -16.26 -6.55
N GLU A 201 13.71 -17.14 -7.57
CA GLU A 201 12.95 -18.37 -7.68
C GLU A 201 13.13 -19.27 -6.46
N LEU A 202 14.38 -19.52 -6.08
CA LEU A 202 14.67 -20.30 -4.88
C LEU A 202 14.07 -19.65 -3.62
N GLY A 203 14.20 -18.33 -3.51
CA GLY A 203 13.62 -17.56 -2.40
C GLY A 203 12.10 -17.72 -2.33
N TYR A 204 11.43 -17.66 -3.46
CA TYR A 204 9.99 -17.88 -3.57
C TYR A 204 9.59 -19.29 -3.08
N ALA A 205 10.24 -20.32 -3.62
CA ALA A 205 9.95 -21.70 -3.23
C ALA A 205 10.16 -21.95 -1.71
N LEU A 206 11.17 -21.31 -1.12
CA LEU A 206 11.43 -21.39 0.33
C LEU A 206 10.40 -20.60 1.16
N ALA A 207 9.81 -19.56 0.59
CA ALA A 207 8.83 -18.70 1.27
C ALA A 207 7.43 -19.33 1.35
N GLU A 208 7.08 -20.29 0.50
CA GLU A 208 5.74 -20.90 0.41
C GLU A 208 5.20 -21.38 1.77
N SER A 209 6.06 -22.02 2.57
CA SER A 209 5.65 -22.48 3.91
C SER A 209 5.35 -21.35 4.88
N VAL A 210 6.08 -20.23 4.75
CA VAL A 210 5.87 -19.02 5.57
C VAL A 210 4.59 -18.31 5.12
N GLU A 211 4.36 -18.22 3.82
CA GLU A 211 3.13 -17.67 3.26
C GLU A 211 1.89 -18.40 3.79
N ASN A 212 1.88 -19.72 3.72
CA ASN A 212 0.78 -20.54 4.24
C ASN A 212 0.56 -20.29 5.75
N GLN A 213 1.62 -20.08 6.52
CA GLN A 213 1.50 -19.71 7.94
C GLN A 213 0.92 -18.30 8.12
N VAL A 214 1.29 -17.34 7.27
CA VAL A 214 0.75 -15.97 7.30
C VAL A 214 -0.75 -15.99 6.95
N ILE A 215 -1.16 -16.73 5.92
CA ILE A 215 -2.57 -16.90 5.55
C ILE A 215 -3.36 -17.48 6.73
N ALA A 216 -2.91 -18.62 7.27
CA ALA A 216 -3.56 -19.26 8.39
C ALA A 216 -3.62 -18.36 9.64
N HIS A 217 -2.55 -17.59 9.90
CA HIS A 217 -2.54 -16.62 10.98
C HIS A 217 -3.57 -15.51 10.77
N LEU A 218 -3.63 -14.91 9.58
CA LEU A 218 -4.59 -13.86 9.29
C LEU A 218 -6.03 -14.33 9.39
N GLN A 219 -6.36 -15.54 8.94
CA GLN A 219 -7.69 -16.14 9.04
C GLN A 219 -8.20 -16.34 10.48
N THR A 220 -7.31 -16.32 11.47
CA THR A 220 -7.65 -16.45 12.90
C THR A 220 -7.65 -15.14 13.66
N GLN A 221 -7.45 -14.02 12.99
CA GLN A 221 -7.37 -12.71 13.65
C GLN A 221 -8.74 -12.07 13.83
N ASP A 222 -8.89 -11.31 14.91
CA ASP A 222 -10.13 -10.57 15.20
C ASP A 222 -10.44 -9.49 14.16
N THR A 223 -9.39 -8.89 13.54
CA THR A 223 -9.54 -7.82 12.55
C THR A 223 -8.48 -7.95 11.46
N VAL A 224 -8.94 -8.06 10.22
CA VAL A 224 -8.11 -8.09 9.02
C VAL A 224 -8.57 -7.02 8.03
N HIS A 225 -7.62 -6.35 7.42
CA HIS A 225 -7.83 -5.31 6.43
C HIS A 225 -7.68 -5.86 5.02
N PHE A 226 -8.63 -5.58 4.16
CA PHE A 226 -8.65 -6.03 2.76
C PHE A 226 -8.71 -4.86 1.80
N ASP A 227 -7.95 -4.93 0.72
CA ASP A 227 -7.98 -3.96 -0.39
C ASP A 227 -7.42 -4.61 -1.66
N GLU A 228 -7.65 -3.99 -2.82
CA GLU A 228 -7.08 -4.44 -4.08
C GLU A 228 -6.69 -3.28 -5.00
N THR A 229 -5.66 -3.51 -5.81
CA THR A 229 -5.18 -2.52 -6.78
C THR A 229 -4.84 -3.15 -8.11
N GLY A 230 -5.07 -2.41 -9.21
CA GLY A 230 -4.69 -2.88 -10.54
C GLY A 230 -3.17 -2.89 -10.74
N VAL A 231 -2.64 -4.01 -11.22
CA VAL A 231 -1.25 -4.20 -11.64
C VAL A 231 -1.21 -4.70 -13.08
N ARG A 232 -0.09 -4.47 -13.78
CA ARG A 232 0.07 -4.99 -15.14
C ARG A 232 1.10 -6.11 -15.17
N VAL A 233 0.65 -7.29 -15.57
CA VAL A 233 1.50 -8.46 -15.79
C VAL A 233 1.57 -8.73 -17.28
N LYS A 234 2.75 -8.72 -17.87
CA LYS A 234 2.94 -8.90 -19.34
C LYS A 234 2.02 -7.98 -20.19
N GLY A 235 1.80 -6.74 -19.71
CA GLY A 235 0.94 -5.75 -20.39
C GLY A 235 -0.57 -5.93 -20.15
N LYS A 236 -1.03 -7.03 -19.58
CA LYS A 236 -2.42 -7.29 -19.22
C LYS A 236 -2.73 -6.77 -17.82
N LEU A 237 -3.96 -6.31 -17.60
CA LEU A 237 -4.42 -5.90 -16.27
C LEU A 237 -4.69 -7.14 -15.42
N HIS A 238 -4.04 -7.18 -14.25
CA HIS A 238 -4.28 -8.11 -13.16
C HIS A 238 -4.60 -7.30 -11.89
N TRP A 239 -4.92 -7.97 -10.82
CA TRP A 239 -5.27 -7.35 -9.56
C TRP A 239 -4.41 -7.92 -8.44
N LEU A 240 -3.75 -7.02 -7.72
CA LEU A 240 -3.02 -7.33 -6.50
C LEU A 240 -3.98 -7.16 -5.33
N HIS A 241 -4.28 -8.25 -4.66
CA HIS A 241 -5.10 -8.29 -3.45
C HIS A 241 -4.23 -8.26 -2.21
N THR A 242 -4.70 -7.59 -1.18
CA THR A 242 -4.03 -7.48 0.12
C THR A 242 -4.95 -7.98 1.21
N ALA A 243 -4.40 -8.76 2.13
CA ALA A 243 -4.95 -9.03 3.44
C ALA A 243 -3.90 -8.68 4.50
N SER A 244 -4.21 -7.82 5.48
CA SER A 244 -3.21 -7.38 6.45
C SER A 244 -3.78 -7.07 7.82
N ASN A 245 -2.95 -7.26 8.85
CA ASN A 245 -3.15 -6.74 10.19
C ASN A 245 -1.93 -5.91 10.63
N LYS A 246 -1.79 -5.60 11.91
CA LYS A 246 -0.66 -4.80 12.43
C LYS A 246 0.71 -5.47 12.24
N THR A 247 0.76 -6.79 12.16
CA THR A 247 1.99 -7.58 12.19
C THR A 247 2.28 -8.35 10.90
N HIS A 248 1.24 -8.76 10.17
CA HIS A 248 1.35 -9.62 8.99
C HIS A 248 0.64 -8.99 7.80
N THR A 249 1.18 -9.25 6.61
CA THR A 249 0.59 -8.86 5.33
C THR A 249 0.74 -10.00 4.35
N HIS A 250 -0.35 -10.37 3.71
CA HIS A 250 -0.39 -11.29 2.60
C HIS A 250 -0.82 -10.56 1.33
N LEU A 251 -0.11 -10.81 0.23
CA LEU A 251 -0.36 -10.21 -1.08
C LEU A 251 -0.43 -11.32 -2.13
N PHE A 252 -1.47 -11.33 -2.96
CA PHE A 252 -1.52 -12.24 -4.10
C PHE A 252 -2.05 -11.53 -5.35
N VAL A 253 -1.62 -12.00 -6.52
CA VAL A 253 -2.04 -11.46 -7.82
C VAL A 253 -3.04 -12.41 -8.47
N HIS A 254 -4.13 -11.85 -9.03
CA HIS A 254 -5.13 -12.61 -9.75
C HIS A 254 -5.58 -11.88 -11.02
N GLU A 255 -5.94 -12.61 -12.08
CA GLU A 255 -6.43 -12.01 -13.34
C GLU A 255 -7.74 -11.27 -13.16
N LYS A 256 -8.58 -11.72 -12.24
CA LYS A 256 -9.88 -11.11 -11.93
C LYS A 256 -9.81 -10.31 -10.64
N ARG A 257 -10.57 -9.23 -10.59
CA ARG A 257 -10.73 -8.43 -9.38
C ARG A 257 -11.73 -9.03 -8.41
N GLY A 258 -12.80 -9.66 -8.94
CA GLY A 258 -14.04 -9.93 -8.22
C GLY A 258 -14.04 -11.22 -7.41
N THR A 259 -15.24 -11.76 -7.24
CA THR A 259 -15.54 -12.94 -6.41
C THR A 259 -14.62 -14.12 -6.70
N GLU A 260 -14.29 -14.37 -7.96
CA GLU A 260 -13.42 -15.46 -8.37
C GLU A 260 -12.02 -15.39 -7.71
N ALA A 261 -11.45 -14.18 -7.60
CA ALA A 261 -10.17 -13.97 -6.89
C ALA A 261 -10.33 -14.18 -5.38
N LEU A 262 -11.42 -13.65 -4.81
CA LEU A 262 -11.69 -13.73 -3.38
C LEU A 262 -12.07 -15.15 -2.91
N GLU A 263 -12.52 -16.02 -3.81
CA GLU A 263 -12.80 -17.45 -3.57
C GLU A 263 -11.57 -18.35 -3.81
N SER A 264 -10.47 -17.79 -4.34
CA SER A 264 -9.25 -18.57 -4.62
C SER A 264 -8.58 -19.07 -3.34
N GLU A 265 -7.74 -20.10 -3.46
CA GLU A 265 -6.98 -20.67 -2.33
C GLU A 265 -5.98 -19.66 -1.74
N ALA A 266 -5.54 -18.67 -2.52
CA ALA A 266 -4.67 -17.59 -2.03
C ALA A 266 -5.41 -16.53 -1.20
N SER A 267 -6.75 -16.56 -1.16
CA SER A 267 -7.52 -15.52 -0.46
C SER A 267 -7.68 -15.84 1.02
N VAL A 268 -7.26 -14.91 1.88
CA VAL A 268 -7.52 -14.97 3.33
C VAL A 268 -9.01 -14.84 3.62
N LEU A 269 -9.74 -14.00 2.88
CA LEU A 269 -11.15 -13.67 3.13
C LEU A 269 -12.08 -14.87 2.99
N LYS A 270 -11.72 -15.84 2.15
CA LYS A 270 -12.52 -17.04 1.89
C LYS A 270 -12.90 -17.77 3.19
N ASP A 271 -11.96 -17.85 4.13
CA ASP A 271 -12.12 -18.60 5.39
C ASP A 271 -12.01 -17.70 6.63
N ASP A 272 -12.04 -16.36 6.44
CA ASP A 272 -12.02 -15.40 7.54
C ASP A 272 -13.31 -15.45 8.36
N GLN A 273 -13.19 -15.55 9.68
CA GLN A 273 -14.29 -15.58 10.63
C GLN A 273 -14.31 -14.34 11.56
N GLY A 274 -13.35 -13.42 11.35
CA GLY A 274 -13.18 -12.21 12.12
C GLY A 274 -13.92 -11.01 11.55
N THR A 275 -13.35 -9.84 11.77
CA THR A 275 -13.84 -8.57 11.23
C THR A 275 -13.03 -8.17 10.01
N ALA A 276 -13.67 -8.13 8.84
CA ALA A 276 -13.09 -7.69 7.58
C ALA A 276 -13.28 -6.18 7.41
N VAL A 277 -12.22 -5.41 7.44
CA VAL A 277 -12.22 -3.97 7.19
C VAL A 277 -11.86 -3.71 5.73
N HIS A 278 -12.76 -3.05 4.97
CA HIS A 278 -12.55 -2.83 3.54
C HIS A 278 -13.29 -1.57 3.04
N ASP A 279 -13.11 -1.22 1.76
CA ASP A 279 -13.98 -0.29 1.07
C ASP A 279 -15.39 -0.93 0.91
N CYS A 280 -16.36 -0.19 0.48
CA CYS A 280 -17.71 -0.72 0.32
C CYS A 280 -17.91 -1.49 -1.01
N TRP A 281 -16.89 -2.17 -1.54
CA TRP A 281 -17.00 -2.92 -2.78
C TRP A 281 -17.83 -4.20 -2.64
N SER A 282 -18.85 -4.37 -3.48
CA SER A 282 -19.89 -5.38 -3.30
C SER A 282 -19.43 -6.85 -3.21
N PRO A 283 -18.37 -7.31 -3.88
CA PRO A 283 -17.91 -8.69 -3.77
C PRO A 283 -17.50 -9.12 -2.36
N TYR A 284 -16.98 -8.22 -1.53
CA TYR A 284 -16.61 -8.53 -0.15
C TYR A 284 -17.80 -9.07 0.65
N PHE A 285 -18.98 -8.49 0.48
CA PHE A 285 -20.19 -8.87 1.22
C PHE A 285 -20.81 -10.22 0.83
N LYS A 286 -20.14 -11.01 0.00
CA LYS A 286 -20.55 -12.39 -0.30
C LYS A 286 -19.96 -13.41 0.68
N PHE A 287 -19.04 -12.96 1.51
CA PHE A 287 -18.32 -13.80 2.48
C PHE A 287 -18.94 -13.61 3.86
N ASP A 288 -20.09 -14.28 4.07
CA ASP A 288 -20.88 -14.15 5.31
C ASP A 288 -20.18 -14.71 6.57
N GLY A 289 -19.05 -15.39 6.43
CA GLY A 289 -18.20 -15.86 7.54
C GLY A 289 -17.59 -14.70 8.32
N ALA A 290 -17.19 -13.64 7.63
CA ALA A 290 -16.61 -12.47 8.25
C ALA A 290 -17.64 -11.38 8.53
N ARG A 291 -17.42 -10.62 9.59
CA ARG A 291 -18.17 -9.41 9.88
C ARG A 291 -17.56 -8.24 9.08
N HIS A 292 -18.39 -7.49 8.35
CA HIS A 292 -17.93 -6.42 7.48
C HIS A 292 -17.95 -5.04 8.17
N VAL A 293 -16.81 -4.34 8.16
CA VAL A 293 -16.64 -2.97 8.64
C VAL A 293 -16.13 -2.09 7.51
N LEU A 294 -16.71 -0.91 7.37
CA LEU A 294 -16.45 -0.03 6.25
C LEU A 294 -15.38 1.02 6.60
N CYS A 295 -14.47 1.24 5.65
CA CYS A 295 -13.45 2.28 5.75
C CYS A 295 -14.07 3.68 5.76
N GLY A 296 -13.98 4.39 6.89
CA GLY A 296 -14.49 5.76 7.04
C GLY A 296 -13.82 6.74 6.07
N ALA A 297 -12.54 6.58 5.74
CA ALA A 297 -11.87 7.46 4.79
C ALA A 297 -12.51 7.40 3.38
N HIS A 298 -12.96 6.22 2.93
CA HIS A 298 -13.67 6.08 1.67
C HIS A 298 -15.05 6.73 1.74
N LEU A 299 -15.77 6.54 2.85
CA LEU A 299 -17.06 7.21 3.07
C LEU A 299 -16.92 8.73 3.08
N LEU A 300 -15.91 9.27 3.78
CA LEU A 300 -15.65 10.71 3.81
C LEU A 300 -15.31 11.27 2.42
N ARG A 301 -14.55 10.54 1.59
CA ARG A 301 -14.27 10.97 0.20
C ARG A 301 -15.54 11.07 -0.63
N GLU A 302 -16.45 10.10 -0.52
CA GLU A 302 -17.73 10.12 -1.24
C GLU A 302 -18.66 11.24 -0.73
N LEU A 303 -18.75 11.41 0.58
CA LEU A 303 -19.52 12.49 1.19
C LEU A 303 -19.00 13.86 0.75
N ASN A 304 -17.68 14.07 0.75
CA ASN A 304 -17.06 15.31 0.29
C ASN A 304 -17.41 15.62 -1.18
N ASN A 305 -17.45 14.61 -2.06
CA ASN A 305 -17.90 14.81 -3.43
C ASN A 305 -19.36 15.27 -3.50
N LEU A 306 -20.24 14.81 -2.62
CA LEU A 306 -21.64 15.24 -2.56
C LEU A 306 -21.75 16.65 -1.99
N VAL A 307 -20.94 17.00 -0.98
CA VAL A 307 -20.86 18.38 -0.45
C VAL A 307 -20.44 19.36 -1.54
N ASP A 308 -19.44 19.01 -2.36
CA ASP A 308 -19.01 19.82 -3.50
C ASP A 308 -20.17 20.06 -4.52
N ASN A 309 -21.19 19.20 -4.51
CA ASN A 309 -22.39 19.29 -5.34
C ASN A 309 -23.64 19.80 -4.59
N SER A 310 -23.45 20.42 -3.42
CA SER A 310 -24.50 21.13 -2.63
C SER A 310 -25.55 20.23 -1.97
N PHE A 311 -25.24 19.00 -1.59
CA PHE A 311 -26.13 18.16 -0.80
C PHE A 311 -25.91 18.41 0.70
N GLY A 312 -26.94 18.96 1.38
CA GLY A 312 -26.86 19.35 2.78
C GLY A 312 -26.62 18.18 3.74
N TRP A 313 -27.38 17.08 3.55
CA TRP A 313 -27.26 15.88 4.38
C TRP A 313 -25.84 15.28 4.35
N ALA A 314 -25.16 15.38 3.21
CA ALA A 314 -23.80 14.82 3.06
C ALA A 314 -22.79 15.58 3.90
N GLY A 315 -22.95 16.91 4.06
CA GLY A 315 -22.14 17.73 4.95
C GLY A 315 -22.37 17.37 6.42
N GLU A 316 -23.63 17.20 6.83
CA GLU A 316 -23.94 16.78 8.20
C GLU A 316 -23.38 15.38 8.53
N MET A 317 -23.51 14.42 7.62
CA MET A 317 -22.93 13.09 7.81
C MET A 317 -21.41 13.12 7.85
N TYR A 318 -20.78 13.93 7.00
CA TYR A 318 -19.33 14.11 6.98
C TYR A 318 -18.80 14.62 8.31
N GLU A 319 -19.38 15.72 8.83
CA GLU A 319 -19.00 16.29 10.13
C GLU A 319 -19.30 15.32 11.28
N PHE A 320 -20.45 14.66 11.24
CA PHE A 320 -20.82 13.67 12.25
C PHE A 320 -19.80 12.53 12.36
N LEU A 321 -19.36 11.95 11.23
CA LEU A 321 -18.35 10.88 11.25
C LEU A 321 -16.98 11.38 11.74
N LEU A 322 -16.60 12.63 11.44
CA LEU A 322 -15.38 13.22 11.95
C LEU A 322 -15.47 13.51 13.46
N ASP A 323 -16.59 14.04 13.94
CA ASP A 323 -16.81 14.26 15.36
C ASP A 323 -16.68 12.95 16.16
N LEU A 324 -17.31 11.88 15.67
CA LEU A 324 -17.18 10.54 16.27
C LEU A 324 -15.73 10.03 16.25
N HIS A 325 -14.99 10.30 15.18
CA HIS A 325 -13.58 9.92 15.08
C HIS A 325 -12.70 10.64 16.10
N ASP A 326 -13.00 11.91 16.41
CA ASP A 326 -12.22 12.74 17.34
C ASP A 326 -12.59 12.50 18.82
N MET A 327 -13.72 11.83 19.08
CA MET A 327 -14.13 11.46 20.44
C MET A 327 -13.29 10.31 21.02
N PRO A 328 -13.13 10.21 22.36
CA PRO A 328 -12.59 9.03 23.02
C PRO A 328 -13.46 7.79 22.72
N ARG A 329 -12.82 6.68 22.34
CA ARG A 329 -13.47 5.45 21.90
C ARG A 329 -13.20 4.27 22.84
N PRO A 330 -14.11 3.30 23.01
CA PRO A 330 -15.48 3.28 22.45
C PRO A 330 -16.41 4.30 23.10
N ILE A 331 -17.37 4.82 22.30
CA ILE A 331 -18.34 5.80 22.76
C ILE A 331 -19.44 5.05 23.55
N VAL A 332 -19.62 5.42 24.83
CA VAL A 332 -20.56 4.74 25.73
C VAL A 332 -22.03 5.01 25.36
N ALA A 333 -22.35 6.22 24.84
CA ALA A 333 -23.71 6.62 24.47
C ALA A 333 -24.11 6.11 23.07
N GLY A 334 -23.94 4.83 22.80
CA GLY A 334 -24.15 4.25 21.47
C GLY A 334 -25.56 4.44 20.90
N GLU A 335 -26.60 4.44 21.74
CA GLU A 335 -27.98 4.70 21.29
C GLU A 335 -28.17 6.14 20.77
N GLU A 336 -27.54 7.12 21.40
CA GLU A 336 -27.59 8.52 20.96
C GLU A 336 -26.86 8.73 19.64
N VAL A 337 -25.71 8.04 19.46
CA VAL A 337 -24.96 8.00 18.22
C VAL A 337 -25.85 7.45 17.09
N ARG A 338 -26.50 6.30 17.32
CA ARG A 338 -27.41 5.68 16.33
C ARG A 338 -28.62 6.56 16.02
N LYS A 339 -29.25 7.17 17.02
CA LYS A 339 -30.37 8.10 16.81
C LYS A 339 -29.97 9.28 15.92
N ARG A 340 -28.80 9.91 16.18
CA ARG A 340 -28.33 11.00 15.38
C ARG A 340 -28.00 10.58 13.95
N TYR A 341 -27.36 9.42 13.78
CA TYR A 341 -27.09 8.82 12.47
C TYR A 341 -28.37 8.65 11.67
N GLN A 342 -29.41 8.05 12.26
CA GLN A 342 -30.69 7.81 11.62
C GLN A 342 -31.46 9.10 11.28
N LEU A 343 -31.32 10.15 12.11
CA LEU A 343 -31.90 11.46 11.78
C LEU A 343 -31.26 12.07 10.53
N ILE A 344 -29.94 11.96 10.38
CA ILE A 344 -29.25 12.41 9.16
C ILE A 344 -29.69 11.59 7.95
N LEU A 345 -29.84 10.26 8.09
CA LEU A 345 -30.34 9.42 7.01
C LEU A 345 -31.80 9.75 6.63
N ALA A 346 -32.65 10.10 7.60
CA ALA A 346 -34.02 10.53 7.33
C ALA A 346 -34.06 11.85 6.54
N GLN A 347 -33.16 12.79 6.88
CA GLN A 347 -33.00 14.02 6.08
C GLN A 347 -32.50 13.70 4.66
N ALA A 348 -31.54 12.79 4.54
CA ALA A 348 -31.02 12.35 3.24
C ALA A 348 -32.09 11.73 2.34
N GLU A 349 -33.07 11.00 2.90
CA GLU A 349 -34.20 10.45 2.12
C GLU A 349 -35.06 11.55 1.47
N LEU A 350 -35.15 12.72 2.08
CA LEU A 350 -35.88 13.86 1.51
C LEU A 350 -35.10 14.53 0.37
N GLU A 351 -33.79 14.62 0.50
CA GLU A 351 -32.90 15.24 -0.50
C GLU A 351 -32.59 14.29 -1.67
N GLU A 352 -32.59 12.98 -1.43
CA GLU A 352 -32.25 11.92 -2.39
C GLU A 352 -33.41 10.91 -2.52
N PRO A 353 -34.56 11.31 -3.06
CA PRO A 353 -35.70 10.39 -3.19
C PRO A 353 -35.36 9.19 -4.10
N PRO A 354 -36.00 8.04 -3.87
CA PRO A 354 -35.78 6.88 -4.73
C PRO A 354 -36.17 7.19 -6.17
N PRO A 355 -35.41 6.67 -7.15
CA PRO A 355 -35.69 6.95 -8.55
C PRO A 355 -37.04 6.39 -8.96
N GLN A 356 -37.77 7.11 -9.83
CA GLN A 356 -39.05 6.68 -10.39
C GLN A 356 -38.85 5.37 -11.17
N PRO A 357 -39.82 4.42 -11.09
CA PRO A 357 -39.76 3.18 -11.87
C PRO A 357 -39.68 3.48 -13.37
N GLY A 358 -38.61 2.98 -14.01
CA GLY A 358 -38.46 3.12 -15.46
C GLY A 358 -39.32 2.13 -16.25
N LYS A 359 -39.57 2.42 -17.52
CA LYS A 359 -40.35 1.53 -18.43
C LYS A 359 -39.65 0.20 -18.73
N ARG A 360 -38.30 0.11 -18.57
CA ARG A 360 -37.49 -1.11 -18.73
C ARG A 360 -36.23 -1.03 -17.85
N GLY A 361 -35.89 -2.15 -17.15
CA GLY A 361 -34.69 -2.31 -16.38
C GLY A 361 -34.71 -1.59 -15.04
N LYS A 362 -33.60 -1.72 -14.27
CA LYS A 362 -33.42 -1.05 -12.98
C LYS A 362 -33.10 0.43 -13.23
N PRO A 363 -33.83 1.38 -12.63
CA PRO A 363 -33.57 2.80 -12.85
C PRO A 363 -32.19 3.18 -12.33
N LYS A 364 -31.48 4.07 -13.04
CA LYS A 364 -30.18 4.59 -12.65
C LYS A 364 -30.34 5.48 -11.40
N GLN A 365 -29.62 5.17 -10.36
CA GLN A 365 -29.60 5.96 -9.12
C GLN A 365 -28.51 7.05 -9.18
N SER A 366 -28.74 8.15 -8.47
CA SER A 366 -27.71 9.17 -8.21
C SER A 366 -26.55 8.60 -7.39
N ALA A 367 -25.42 9.30 -7.35
CA ALA A 367 -24.31 8.95 -6.47
C ALA A 367 -24.73 9.06 -5.01
N GLY A 368 -25.47 10.13 -4.63
CA GLY A 368 -25.98 10.34 -3.29
C GLY A 368 -26.93 9.24 -2.86
N ARG A 369 -27.88 8.86 -3.72
CA ARG A 369 -28.81 7.74 -3.44
C ARG A 369 -28.08 6.41 -3.25
N ASN A 370 -27.06 6.12 -4.04
CA ASN A 370 -26.24 4.92 -3.89
C ASN A 370 -25.51 4.91 -2.55
N LEU A 371 -24.91 6.04 -2.14
CA LEU A 371 -24.25 6.16 -0.86
C LEU A 371 -25.26 6.03 0.29
N LEU A 372 -26.41 6.73 0.23
CA LEU A 372 -27.45 6.63 1.22
C LEU A 372 -27.92 5.19 1.46
N ASN A 373 -28.21 4.45 0.38
CA ASN A 373 -28.61 3.04 0.48
C ASN A 373 -27.56 2.17 1.17
N ARG A 374 -26.26 2.45 0.95
CA ARG A 374 -25.16 1.73 1.62
C ARG A 374 -25.07 2.09 3.11
N LEU A 375 -25.17 3.36 3.43
CA LEU A 375 -25.17 3.84 4.82
C LEU A 375 -26.33 3.22 5.61
N GLN A 376 -27.54 3.16 5.03
CA GLN A 376 -28.70 2.50 5.63
C GLN A 376 -28.48 1.00 5.83
N LYS A 377 -27.97 0.32 4.79
CA LYS A 377 -27.84 -1.14 4.80
C LYS A 377 -26.76 -1.62 5.76
N TYR A 378 -25.68 -0.85 5.91
CA TYR A 378 -24.48 -1.27 6.61
C TYR A 378 -24.17 -0.38 7.84
N GLU A 379 -25.22 0.14 8.50
CA GLU A 379 -25.11 1.02 9.68
C GLU A 379 -24.13 0.48 10.71
N ASP A 380 -24.24 -0.80 11.09
CA ASP A 380 -23.34 -1.43 12.06
C ASP A 380 -21.88 -1.41 11.61
N GLY A 381 -21.62 -1.67 10.34
CA GLY A 381 -20.28 -1.64 9.77
C GLY A 381 -19.71 -0.21 9.64
N VAL A 382 -20.57 0.79 9.47
CA VAL A 382 -20.17 2.21 9.44
C VAL A 382 -19.83 2.73 10.83
N LEU A 383 -20.62 2.37 11.86
CA LEU A 383 -20.49 2.90 13.23
C LEU A 383 -19.56 2.07 14.12
N ALA A 384 -19.14 0.88 13.68
CA ALA A 384 -18.31 -0.04 14.46
C ALA A 384 -17.06 0.63 15.05
N PHE A 385 -16.37 1.46 14.27
CA PHE A 385 -15.16 2.16 14.73
C PHE A 385 -15.39 3.07 15.94
N ALA A 386 -16.60 3.60 16.09
CA ALA A 386 -16.94 4.51 17.17
C ALA A 386 -17.47 3.78 18.40
N LEU A 387 -18.21 2.71 18.20
CA LEU A 387 -18.97 2.01 19.26
C LEU A 387 -18.22 0.82 19.85
N GLU A 388 -17.20 0.30 19.19
CA GLU A 388 -16.49 -0.88 19.62
C GLU A 388 -15.00 -0.59 19.84
N PRO A 389 -14.39 -1.28 20.81
CA PRO A 389 -12.95 -1.19 21.02
C PRO A 389 -12.21 -1.80 19.84
N ASP A 390 -11.00 -1.30 19.57
CA ASP A 390 -10.02 -1.84 18.63
C ASP A 390 -10.44 -1.90 17.15
N ILE A 391 -11.64 -1.43 16.78
CA ILE A 391 -12.06 -1.29 15.39
C ILE A 391 -11.49 0.01 14.80
N PRO A 392 -10.69 -0.06 13.73
CA PRO A 392 -10.08 1.11 13.12
C PRO A 392 -11.09 1.92 12.28
N PHE A 393 -10.91 3.25 12.24
CA PHE A 393 -11.71 4.12 11.37
C PHE A 393 -11.38 3.96 9.90
N THR A 394 -10.14 3.63 9.57
CA THR A 394 -9.65 3.59 8.18
C THR A 394 -9.09 2.24 7.80
N ASN A 395 -9.08 1.95 6.50
CA ASN A 395 -8.41 0.80 5.91
C ASN A 395 -6.94 1.07 5.54
N ASN A 396 -6.30 2.10 6.11
CA ASN A 396 -4.93 2.49 5.78
C ASN A 396 -3.92 1.34 5.93
N GLN A 397 -4.21 0.36 6.79
CA GLN A 397 -3.34 -0.80 6.99
C GLN A 397 -3.13 -1.57 5.68
N ALA A 398 -4.17 -1.79 4.89
CA ALA A 398 -4.08 -2.43 3.58
C ALA A 398 -3.60 -1.43 2.50
N GLU A 399 -4.13 -0.20 2.49
CA GLU A 399 -3.82 0.82 1.48
C GLU A 399 -2.33 1.20 1.42
N VAL A 400 -1.64 1.31 2.57
CA VAL A 400 -0.21 1.67 2.64
C VAL A 400 0.66 0.60 1.97
N ARG A 401 0.25 -0.66 1.99
CA ARG A 401 1.01 -1.76 1.37
C ARG A 401 1.07 -1.67 -0.15
N PHE A 402 0.13 -0.97 -0.79
CA PHE A 402 0.15 -0.69 -2.23
C PHE A 402 1.02 0.49 -2.64
N VAL A 403 1.47 1.33 -1.71
CA VAL A 403 2.33 2.48 -2.03
C VAL A 403 3.69 1.98 -2.54
N ASP A 404 4.22 0.93 -1.97
CA ASP A 404 5.51 0.36 -2.34
C ASP A 404 5.53 -0.32 -3.73
N PRO A 405 4.54 -1.14 -4.13
CA PRO A 405 4.54 -1.77 -5.45
C PRO A 405 4.35 -0.79 -6.63
N LYS A 406 3.58 0.29 -6.45
CA LYS A 406 3.19 1.19 -7.56
C LYS A 406 4.32 1.98 -8.21
N PRO A 407 5.30 2.57 -7.49
CA PRO A 407 6.45 3.22 -8.11
C PRO A 407 7.29 2.27 -8.94
N ASN A 408 7.24 1.00 -8.63
CA ASN A 408 8.08 -0.04 -9.22
C ASN A 408 7.45 -0.70 -10.44
N GLN A 409 6.14 -0.56 -10.68
CA GLN A 409 5.54 -1.02 -11.94
C GLN A 409 6.24 -0.45 -13.17
N LYS A 410 6.85 0.75 -13.08
CA LYS A 410 7.65 1.33 -14.15
C LYS A 410 9.14 0.95 -14.09
N ARG A 411 9.66 0.53 -12.94
CA ARG A 411 11.09 0.22 -12.75
C ARG A 411 11.40 -1.26 -12.74
N VAL A 412 10.57 -2.08 -12.08
CA VAL A 412 10.74 -3.53 -11.97
C VAL A 412 10.06 -4.28 -13.13
N TRP A 413 8.93 -3.75 -13.63
CA TRP A 413 8.18 -4.30 -14.76
C TRP A 413 8.49 -3.60 -16.09
N GLY A 414 9.40 -2.64 -16.10
CA GLY A 414 10.06 -2.10 -17.29
C GLY A 414 11.03 -3.11 -17.91
N MET A 415 10.71 -4.40 -17.81
CA MET A 415 11.31 -5.47 -18.57
C MET A 415 11.20 -5.11 -20.03
N GLY A 416 12.33 -4.85 -20.63
CA GLY A 416 12.47 -4.58 -22.04
C GLY A 416 11.80 -5.67 -22.88
N PRO A 417 11.63 -5.47 -24.17
CA PRO A 417 10.90 -6.38 -25.07
C PRO A 417 11.50 -7.79 -25.16
N GLU A 418 12.61 -8.09 -24.51
CA GLU A 418 13.34 -9.35 -24.61
C GLU A 418 12.87 -10.50 -23.71
N LEU A 419 12.11 -10.22 -22.63
CA LEU A 419 11.48 -11.26 -21.81
C LEU A 419 10.20 -11.86 -22.45
N LYS A 420 10.14 -11.88 -23.78
CA LYS A 420 9.04 -12.49 -24.54
C LYS A 420 9.16 -14.00 -24.71
N ARG A 421 10.15 -14.68 -24.14
CA ARG A 421 10.37 -16.11 -24.31
C ARG A 421 10.33 -16.83 -22.98
N GLY A 422 9.16 -17.31 -22.63
CA GLY A 422 8.94 -18.24 -21.52
C GLY A 422 7.52 -18.12 -21.00
N ASN A 423 6.79 -19.24 -20.94
CA ASN A 423 5.61 -19.38 -20.11
C ASN A 423 6.12 -19.48 -18.66
N ASP A 424 6.47 -18.35 -18.05
CA ASP A 424 6.88 -18.32 -16.66
C ASP A 424 5.68 -18.17 -15.75
N PRO A 425 5.36 -19.16 -14.92
CA PRO A 425 4.32 -19.10 -13.89
C PRO A 425 4.60 -18.02 -12.82
N TRP A 426 5.83 -17.54 -12.75
CA TRP A 426 6.40 -16.64 -11.74
C TRP A 426 5.75 -15.27 -11.63
N LEU A 427 5.17 -14.80 -12.73
CA LEU A 427 4.56 -13.47 -12.74
C LEU A 427 3.14 -13.46 -12.18
N GLU A 428 2.59 -14.60 -11.84
CA GLU A 428 1.24 -14.73 -11.29
C GLU A 428 1.21 -14.62 -9.76
N ASN A 429 2.33 -14.95 -9.08
CA ASN A 429 2.40 -14.93 -7.62
C ASN A 429 3.63 -14.14 -7.14
N LEU A 430 3.57 -12.81 -7.14
CA LEU A 430 4.58 -11.99 -6.49
C LEU A 430 4.25 -11.90 -4.99
N ILE A 431 4.92 -12.72 -4.20
CA ILE A 431 4.77 -12.72 -2.75
C ILE A 431 5.78 -11.74 -2.16
N LEU A 432 5.26 -10.74 -1.45
CA LEU A 432 6.03 -9.91 -0.54
C LEU A 432 5.70 -10.39 0.87
N VAL A 433 6.61 -11.14 1.47
CA VAL A 433 6.56 -11.49 2.90
C VAL A 433 6.98 -10.31 3.74
#